data_dca350785ffa1a65928039a60e6ef4cb
#
_entry.id   dca350785ffa1a65928039a60e6ef4cb
#
_cell.length_a   1.000
_cell.length_b   1.000
_cell.length_c   1.000
_cell.angle_alpha   90.00
_cell.angle_beta   90.00
_cell.angle_gamma   90.00
#
_symmetry.space_group_name_H-M   'P 1'
#
loop_
_entity.id
_entity.type
_entity.pdbx_description
1 polymer ?
#
loop_
_entity_poly.entity_id
_entity_poly.type
_entity_poly.pdbx_seq_one_letter_code
_entity_poly.pdbx_strand_id
1 'polypeptide(L)'
;VHNGSAPSEYKNPTEFFARTYLTEGLSNLLIGAAKRLSSASGDPVVELQTNFGGGKTHSMLALYHMAGGTAAQDLPGLDQLLSQHGLTVPKKINRAVLVGTSRGPQDVLSVEGGLKIRTTWGELAWQLGGAEGFAMVADNDERGIAPGSNLLEAIFKKYSPSLILIDEWVAYLRQIYRVEGLPSGSFDANLSFVQSLTEAVTASP
;
A
#
# COMPACT_ATOMS: atom_id res chain seq x y z
N VAL A 1 -9.93 7.18 -4.73
CA VAL A 1 -8.92 7.46 -5.76
C VAL A 1 -8.54 6.15 -6.45
N HIS A 2 -8.00 5.19 -5.72
CA HIS A 2 -7.54 3.91 -6.27
C HIS A 2 -8.64 3.17 -7.07
N ASN A 3 -9.87 3.14 -6.58
CA ASN A 3 -11.02 2.51 -7.24
C ASN A 3 -11.79 3.44 -8.20
N GLY A 4 -11.24 4.61 -8.52
CA GLY A 4 -11.85 5.54 -9.47
C GLY A 4 -13.08 6.32 -9.01
N SER A 5 -13.56 6.15 -7.77
CA SER A 5 -14.80 6.73 -7.25
C SER A 5 -14.66 8.08 -6.55
N ALA A 6 -13.43 8.56 -6.31
CA ALA A 6 -13.19 9.82 -5.61
C ALA A 6 -13.53 11.07 -6.47
N PRO A 7 -13.79 12.24 -5.87
CA PRO A 7 -13.85 13.52 -6.56
C PRO A 7 -12.58 13.83 -7.37
N SER A 8 -12.71 14.63 -8.42
CA SER A 8 -11.59 14.94 -9.35
C SER A 8 -10.35 15.51 -8.64
N GLU A 9 -10.57 16.35 -7.66
CA GLU A 9 -9.52 17.00 -6.85
C GLU A 9 -8.63 16.03 -6.07
N TYR A 10 -9.16 14.82 -5.77
CA TYR A 10 -8.37 13.76 -5.14
C TYR A 10 -7.77 12.78 -6.16
N LYS A 11 -8.28 12.76 -7.39
CA LYS A 11 -7.78 11.86 -8.45
C LYS A 11 -6.61 12.46 -9.21
N ASN A 12 -6.64 13.76 -9.46
CA ASN A 12 -5.59 14.45 -10.18
C ASN A 12 -4.42 14.79 -9.24
N PRO A 13 -3.21 14.23 -9.44
CA PRO A 13 -2.09 14.45 -8.54
C PRO A 13 -1.66 15.93 -8.47
N THR A 14 -1.69 16.65 -9.59
CA THR A 14 -1.34 18.07 -9.64
C THR A 14 -2.33 18.93 -8.87
N GLU A 15 -3.64 18.70 -9.06
CA GLU A 15 -4.68 19.40 -8.30
C GLU A 15 -4.64 19.07 -6.81
N PHE A 16 -4.37 17.82 -6.48
CA PHE A 16 -4.22 17.37 -5.10
C PHE A 16 -3.08 18.12 -4.40
N PHE A 17 -1.88 18.13 -5.00
CA PHE A 17 -0.73 18.82 -4.42
C PHE A 17 -0.90 20.34 -4.41
N ALA A 18 -1.56 20.95 -5.40
CA ALA A 18 -1.85 22.38 -5.42
C ALA A 18 -2.73 22.85 -4.24
N ARG A 19 -3.53 21.92 -3.67
CA ARG A 19 -4.41 22.19 -2.52
C ARG A 19 -3.88 21.63 -1.20
N THR A 20 -2.74 20.95 -1.24
CA THR A 20 -2.14 20.30 -0.07
C THR A 20 -1.14 21.23 0.58
N TYR A 21 -1.40 21.58 1.84
CA TYR A 21 -0.40 22.26 2.65
C TYR A 21 0.61 21.22 3.17
N LEU A 22 1.87 21.37 2.78
CA LEU A 22 2.96 20.50 3.21
C LEU A 22 3.37 20.86 4.64
N THR A 23 2.69 20.29 5.61
CA THR A 23 3.08 20.40 7.03
C THR A 23 4.42 19.73 7.26
N GLU A 24 5.11 20.05 8.36
CA GLU A 24 6.38 19.40 8.74
C GLU A 24 6.23 17.87 8.79
N GLY A 25 5.16 17.34 9.41
CA GLY A 25 4.92 15.91 9.49
C GLY A 25 4.72 15.25 8.12
N LEU A 26 3.94 15.87 7.23
CA LEU A 26 3.75 15.39 5.87
C LEU A 26 5.04 15.47 5.05
N SER A 27 5.79 16.56 5.18
CA SER A 27 7.08 16.73 4.51
C SER A 27 8.08 15.65 4.92
N ASN A 28 8.21 15.39 6.21
CA ASN A 28 9.09 14.34 6.74
C ASN A 28 8.67 12.94 6.24
N LEU A 29 7.38 12.66 6.16
CA LEU A 29 6.84 11.41 5.61
C LEU A 29 7.21 11.25 4.13
N LEU A 30 7.01 12.28 3.31
CA LEU A 30 7.32 12.25 1.88
C LEU A 30 8.84 12.12 1.64
N ILE A 31 9.67 12.81 2.42
CA ILE A 31 11.13 12.70 2.37
C ILE A 31 11.58 11.27 2.74
N GLY A 32 11.06 10.73 3.84
CA GLY A 32 11.36 9.36 4.27
C GLY A 32 11.01 8.32 3.21
N ALA A 33 9.81 8.42 2.64
CA ALA A 33 9.36 7.54 1.57
C ALA A 33 10.19 7.69 0.28
N ALA A 34 10.53 8.92 -0.11
CA ALA A 34 11.39 9.17 -1.28
C ALA A 34 12.79 8.56 -1.09
N LYS A 35 13.39 8.70 0.10
CA LYS A 35 14.65 8.04 0.45
C LYS A 35 14.55 6.53 0.32
N ARG A 36 13.51 5.92 0.89
CA ARG A 36 13.32 4.47 0.86
C ARG A 36 13.14 3.95 -0.57
N LEU A 37 12.31 4.61 -1.36
CA LEU A 37 11.99 4.20 -2.72
C LEU A 37 13.14 4.41 -3.73
N SER A 38 14.07 5.34 -3.47
CA SER A 38 15.16 5.68 -4.38
C SER A 38 16.50 5.03 -4.03
N SER A 39 16.77 4.78 -2.76
CA SER A 39 18.11 4.36 -2.29
C SER A 39 18.09 3.31 -1.18
N ALA A 40 16.93 2.73 -0.88
CA ALA A 40 16.74 1.80 0.23
C ALA A 40 17.19 2.35 1.61
N SER A 41 17.38 3.67 1.72
CA SER A 41 17.67 4.36 2.98
C SER A 41 16.40 4.99 3.53
N GLY A 42 16.13 4.85 4.80
CA GLY A 42 14.89 5.30 5.43
C GLY A 42 14.06 4.11 5.96
N ASP A 43 13.04 4.44 6.73
CA ASP A 43 12.25 3.42 7.41
C ASP A 43 11.43 2.58 6.42
N PRO A 44 11.56 1.25 6.46
CA PRO A 44 10.81 0.37 5.58
C PRO A 44 9.33 0.30 5.95
N VAL A 45 9.00 0.53 7.22
CA VAL A 45 7.64 0.51 7.76
C VAL A 45 7.39 1.79 8.54
N VAL A 46 6.30 2.48 8.21
CA VAL A 46 5.88 3.71 8.90
C VAL A 46 4.46 3.56 9.38
N GLU A 47 4.24 3.74 10.67
CA GLU A 47 2.92 3.76 11.28
C GLU A 47 2.45 5.22 11.48
N LEU A 48 1.30 5.54 10.87
CA LEU A 48 0.69 6.86 10.99
C LEU A 48 -0.28 6.88 12.18
N GLN A 49 0.19 7.41 13.31
CA GLN A 49 -0.64 7.61 14.50
C GLN A 49 -1.06 9.08 14.58
N THR A 50 -2.34 9.34 14.43
CA THR A 50 -2.91 10.69 14.61
C THR A 50 -4.24 10.58 15.35
N ASN A 51 -4.66 11.66 16.02
CA ASN A 51 -6.00 11.76 16.53
C ASN A 51 -7.04 11.69 15.40
N PHE A 52 -8.29 11.40 15.73
CA PHE A 52 -9.39 11.36 14.77
C PHE A 52 -9.42 12.66 13.93
N GLY A 53 -9.46 12.52 12.61
CA GLY A 53 -9.40 13.67 11.69
C GLY A 53 -7.99 14.22 11.41
N GLY A 54 -6.92 13.61 11.93
CA GLY A 54 -5.53 14.09 11.82
C GLY A 54 -4.84 13.90 10.46
N GLY A 55 -5.57 13.71 9.36
CA GLY A 55 -5.01 13.71 8.00
C GLY A 55 -4.32 12.42 7.55
N LYS A 56 -4.53 11.26 8.22
CA LYS A 56 -3.93 9.97 7.81
C LYS A 56 -4.20 9.63 6.34
N THR A 57 -5.46 9.60 5.97
CA THR A 57 -5.87 9.30 4.58
C THR A 57 -5.30 10.31 3.59
N HIS A 58 -5.23 11.61 3.97
CA HIS A 58 -4.62 12.64 3.14
C HIS A 58 -3.12 12.40 2.95
N SER A 59 -2.41 12.03 4.00
CA SER A 59 -0.97 11.69 3.95
C SER A 59 -0.71 10.45 3.08
N MET A 60 -1.56 9.43 3.17
CA MET A 60 -1.48 8.26 2.29
C MET A 60 -1.79 8.60 0.83
N LEU A 61 -2.72 9.52 0.56
CA LEU A 61 -2.97 10.01 -0.79
C LEU A 61 -1.78 10.78 -1.35
N ALA A 62 -1.09 11.58 -0.54
CA ALA A 62 0.13 12.27 -0.94
C ALA A 62 1.23 11.27 -1.35
N LEU A 63 1.45 10.21 -0.56
CA LEU A 63 2.36 9.11 -0.91
C LEU A 63 1.92 8.40 -2.20
N TYR A 64 0.64 8.10 -2.33
CA TYR A 64 0.07 7.43 -3.50
C TYR A 64 0.31 8.23 -4.79
N HIS A 65 0.11 9.55 -4.75
CA HIS A 65 0.34 10.43 -5.88
C HIS A 65 1.83 10.64 -6.16
N MET A 66 2.65 10.82 -5.15
CA MET A 66 4.11 10.90 -5.30
C MET A 66 4.68 9.66 -6.01
N ALA A 67 4.17 8.47 -5.66
CA ALA A 67 4.57 7.21 -6.29
C ALA A 67 3.81 6.91 -7.60
N GLY A 68 3.01 7.85 -8.11
CA GLY A 68 2.13 7.66 -9.27
C GLY A 68 2.78 7.76 -10.63
N GLY A 69 4.06 8.13 -10.69
CA GLY A 69 4.80 8.32 -11.95
C GLY A 69 4.65 9.71 -12.57
N THR A 70 3.85 10.61 -11.98
CA THR A 70 3.84 12.03 -12.31
C THR A 70 5.18 12.64 -11.92
N ALA A 71 5.78 13.45 -12.81
CA ALA A 71 7.05 14.09 -12.50
C ALA A 71 6.91 15.04 -11.32
N ALA A 72 7.90 15.09 -10.43
CA ALA A 72 7.83 15.90 -9.21
C ALA A 72 7.61 17.41 -9.52
N GLN A 73 8.14 17.89 -10.64
CA GLN A 73 7.94 19.26 -11.12
C GLN A 73 6.48 19.62 -11.45
N ASP A 74 5.65 18.61 -11.72
CA ASP A 74 4.20 18.75 -11.98
C ASP A 74 3.36 18.60 -10.69
N LEU A 75 4.03 18.40 -9.55
CA LEU A 75 3.42 18.26 -8.24
C LEU A 75 3.80 19.44 -7.34
N PRO A 76 2.94 20.48 -7.24
CA PRO A 76 3.27 21.72 -6.54
C PRO A 76 3.80 21.52 -5.13
N GLY A 77 4.95 22.12 -4.82
CA GLY A 77 5.65 22.03 -3.53
C GLY A 77 6.50 20.77 -3.34
N LEU A 78 6.20 19.67 -4.05
CA LEU A 78 6.96 18.42 -3.89
C LEU A 78 8.35 18.53 -4.54
N ASP A 79 8.46 19.12 -5.72
CA ASP A 79 9.75 19.31 -6.40
C ASP A 79 10.74 20.10 -5.54
N GLN A 80 10.28 21.22 -4.98
CA GLN A 80 11.11 22.02 -4.08
C GLN A 80 11.52 21.23 -2.82
N LEU A 81 10.59 20.50 -2.22
CA LEU A 81 10.85 19.67 -1.04
C LEU A 81 11.91 18.61 -1.32
N LEU A 82 11.79 17.88 -2.42
CA LEU A 82 12.73 16.81 -2.78
C LEU A 82 14.09 17.38 -3.18
N SER A 83 14.13 18.46 -3.97
CA SER A 83 15.37 19.10 -4.43
C SER A 83 16.19 19.63 -3.27
N GLN A 84 15.58 20.22 -2.24
CA GLN A 84 16.26 20.69 -1.04
C GLN A 84 16.99 19.56 -0.28
N HIS A 85 16.55 18.32 -0.45
CA HIS A 85 17.16 17.14 0.18
C HIS A 85 17.97 16.28 -0.79
N GLY A 86 18.17 16.73 -2.04
CA GLY A 86 18.90 15.99 -3.07
C GLY A 86 18.24 14.66 -3.45
N LEU A 87 16.90 14.59 -3.33
CA LEU A 87 16.13 13.38 -3.56
C LEU A 87 15.41 13.42 -4.90
N THR A 88 15.22 12.23 -5.44
CA THR A 88 14.36 11.98 -6.62
C THR A 88 13.46 10.78 -6.33
N VAL A 89 12.36 10.69 -7.03
CA VAL A 89 11.44 9.54 -6.94
C VAL A 89 11.55 8.72 -8.24
N PRO A 90 11.67 7.39 -8.16
CA PRO A 90 11.67 6.54 -9.36
C PRO A 90 10.40 6.75 -10.18
N LYS A 91 10.53 6.79 -11.52
CA LYS A 91 9.39 6.98 -12.43
C LYS A 91 8.39 5.82 -12.39
N LYS A 92 8.85 4.63 -12.07
CA LYS A 92 8.01 3.43 -11.99
C LYS A 92 8.11 2.85 -10.58
N ILE A 93 7.01 2.93 -9.85
CA ILE A 93 6.83 2.34 -8.53
C ILE A 93 5.56 1.50 -8.59
N ASN A 94 5.65 0.23 -8.21
CA ASN A 94 4.47 -0.60 -8.07
C ASN A 94 3.74 -0.21 -6.78
N ARG A 95 2.41 -0.13 -6.83
CA ARG A 95 1.61 0.34 -5.70
C ARG A 95 0.55 -0.68 -5.33
N ALA A 96 0.42 -0.95 -4.05
CA ALA A 96 -0.70 -1.71 -3.51
C ALA A 96 -1.40 -0.90 -2.42
N VAL A 97 -2.73 -0.92 -2.45
CA VAL A 97 -3.58 -0.20 -1.48
C VAL A 97 -4.60 -1.17 -0.92
N LEU A 98 -4.55 -1.38 0.38
CA LEU A 98 -5.49 -2.21 1.13
C LEU A 98 -6.29 -1.32 2.07
N VAL A 99 -7.61 -1.29 1.90
CA VAL A 99 -8.52 -0.50 2.74
C VAL A 99 -9.50 -1.44 3.44
N GLY A 100 -9.35 -1.58 4.75
CA GLY A 100 -10.08 -2.57 5.55
C GLY A 100 -11.59 -2.41 5.60
N THR A 101 -12.10 -1.25 5.18
CA THR A 101 -13.55 -0.99 5.08
C THR A 101 -14.10 -1.06 3.67
N SER A 102 -13.24 -1.24 2.66
CA SER A 102 -13.67 -1.23 1.26
C SER A 102 -14.20 -2.58 0.78
N ARG A 103 -13.84 -3.66 1.46
CA ARG A 103 -14.24 -5.02 1.14
C ARG A 103 -14.57 -5.79 2.41
N GLY A 104 -15.71 -6.46 2.42
CA GLY A 104 -16.07 -7.37 3.49
C GLY A 104 -15.25 -8.66 3.45
N PRO A 105 -15.06 -9.33 4.58
CA PRO A 105 -14.27 -10.57 4.65
C PRO A 105 -14.92 -11.77 3.94
N GLN A 106 -16.20 -11.67 3.57
CA GLN A 106 -16.94 -12.65 2.75
C GLN A 106 -16.73 -12.41 1.24
N ASP A 107 -16.24 -11.23 0.85
CA ASP A 107 -16.22 -10.85 -0.55
C ASP A 107 -15.05 -11.51 -1.27
N VAL A 108 -15.33 -12.02 -2.46
CA VAL A 108 -14.33 -12.55 -3.37
C VAL A 108 -14.19 -11.58 -4.53
N LEU A 109 -13.01 -11.01 -4.68
CA LEU A 109 -12.70 -10.08 -5.78
C LEU A 109 -12.53 -10.88 -7.07
N SER A 110 -13.34 -10.55 -8.08
CA SER A 110 -13.17 -11.08 -9.44
C SER A 110 -12.35 -10.08 -10.25
N VAL A 111 -11.23 -10.52 -10.79
CA VAL A 111 -10.32 -9.69 -11.57
C VAL A 111 -10.21 -10.19 -13.01
N GLU A 112 -9.47 -9.46 -13.82
CA GLU A 112 -9.24 -9.81 -15.22
C GLU A 112 -8.74 -11.26 -15.37
N GLY A 113 -9.20 -11.96 -16.41
CA GLY A 113 -8.89 -13.37 -16.63
C GLY A 113 -9.74 -14.35 -15.80
N GLY A 114 -10.76 -13.86 -15.07
CA GLY A 114 -11.65 -14.70 -14.26
C GLY A 114 -11.05 -15.21 -12.96
N LEU A 115 -9.88 -14.69 -12.56
CA LEU A 115 -9.25 -15.04 -11.30
C LEU A 115 -10.06 -14.52 -10.12
N LYS A 116 -10.12 -15.31 -9.07
CA LYS A 116 -10.82 -14.99 -7.82
C LYS A 116 -9.82 -14.81 -6.70
N ILE A 117 -9.83 -13.64 -6.09
CA ILE A 117 -8.96 -13.26 -4.98
C ILE A 117 -9.81 -13.19 -3.72
N ARG A 118 -9.41 -13.93 -2.69
CA ARG A 118 -10.15 -14.09 -1.44
C ARG A 118 -9.54 -13.30 -0.31
N THR A 119 -8.23 -13.19 -0.29
CA THR A 119 -7.45 -12.72 0.86
C THR A 119 -6.80 -11.37 0.61
N THR A 120 -6.36 -10.72 1.66
CA THR A 120 -5.60 -9.47 1.61
C THR A 120 -4.21 -9.66 0.98
N TRP A 121 -3.56 -10.81 1.20
CA TRP A 121 -2.27 -11.12 0.56
C TRP A 121 -2.41 -11.46 -0.93
N GLY A 122 -3.51 -12.10 -1.32
CA GLY A 122 -3.82 -12.29 -2.73
C GLY A 122 -4.05 -10.96 -3.44
N GLU A 123 -4.77 -10.04 -2.81
CA GLU A 123 -5.01 -8.69 -3.33
C GLU A 123 -3.71 -7.88 -3.42
N LEU A 124 -2.85 -7.94 -2.39
CA LEU A 124 -1.53 -7.32 -2.41
C LEU A 124 -0.71 -7.79 -3.62
N ALA A 125 -0.58 -9.10 -3.78
CA ALA A 125 0.23 -9.70 -4.84
C ALA A 125 -0.32 -9.37 -6.24
N TRP A 126 -1.65 -9.35 -6.39
CA TRP A 126 -2.31 -8.92 -7.62
C TRP A 126 -2.04 -7.45 -7.95
N GLN A 127 -2.17 -6.57 -6.99
CA GLN A 127 -1.94 -5.14 -7.22
C GLN A 127 -0.48 -4.83 -7.59
N LEU A 128 0.49 -5.59 -7.07
CA LEU A 128 1.90 -5.42 -7.38
C LEU A 128 2.30 -6.01 -8.73
N GLY A 129 1.77 -7.19 -9.09
CA GLY A 129 2.27 -7.96 -10.22
C GLY A 129 1.19 -8.60 -11.12
N GLY A 130 -0.08 -8.20 -11.00
CA GLY A 130 -1.16 -8.78 -11.80
C GLY A 130 -1.30 -10.30 -11.61
N ALA A 131 -1.67 -11.01 -12.67
CA ALA A 131 -1.84 -12.46 -12.63
C ALA A 131 -0.55 -13.20 -12.22
N GLU A 132 0.59 -12.72 -12.63
CA GLU A 132 1.89 -13.32 -12.30
C GLU A 132 2.24 -13.13 -10.81
N GLY A 133 1.95 -11.95 -10.25
CA GLY A 133 2.10 -11.69 -8.83
C GLY A 133 1.15 -12.55 -7.99
N PHE A 134 -0.13 -12.62 -8.37
CA PHE A 134 -1.11 -13.45 -7.70
C PHE A 134 -0.74 -14.95 -7.73
N ALA A 135 -0.22 -15.45 -8.84
CA ALA A 135 0.18 -16.85 -8.97
C ALA A 135 1.20 -17.29 -7.92
N MET A 136 2.02 -16.37 -7.39
CA MET A 136 2.99 -16.67 -6.34
C MET A 136 2.33 -17.01 -4.99
N VAL A 137 1.13 -16.54 -4.74
CA VAL A 137 0.37 -16.75 -3.48
C VAL A 137 -0.96 -17.48 -3.67
N ALA A 138 -1.22 -18.01 -4.86
CA ALA A 138 -2.53 -18.58 -5.21
C ALA A 138 -2.96 -19.71 -4.27
N ASP A 139 -2.07 -20.62 -3.90
CA ASP A 139 -2.35 -21.69 -2.93
C ASP A 139 -2.64 -21.13 -1.52
N ASN A 140 -1.89 -20.11 -1.11
CA ASN A 140 -2.13 -19.42 0.16
C ASN A 140 -3.49 -18.71 0.17
N ASP A 141 -3.86 -18.07 -0.95
CA ASP A 141 -5.14 -17.38 -1.11
C ASP A 141 -6.30 -18.37 -1.10
N GLU A 142 -6.20 -19.48 -1.80
CA GLU A 142 -7.24 -20.49 -1.86
C GLU A 142 -7.51 -21.14 -0.50
N ARG A 143 -6.45 -21.39 0.26
CA ARG A 143 -6.51 -22.05 1.57
C ARG A 143 -6.75 -21.08 2.75
N GLY A 144 -6.72 -19.78 2.52
CA GLY A 144 -6.84 -18.77 3.59
C GLY A 144 -5.67 -18.82 4.58
N ILE A 145 -4.48 -19.25 4.15
CA ILE A 145 -3.28 -19.37 4.96
C ILE A 145 -2.31 -18.25 4.60
N ALA A 146 -1.86 -17.49 5.59
CA ALA A 146 -0.93 -16.39 5.37
C ALA A 146 0.39 -16.87 4.72
N PRO A 147 0.93 -16.16 3.73
CA PRO A 147 2.27 -16.43 3.24
C PRO A 147 3.32 -16.07 4.29
N GLY A 148 4.39 -16.84 4.36
CA GLY A 148 5.54 -16.51 5.19
C GLY A 148 6.37 -15.36 4.62
N SER A 149 7.25 -14.77 5.45
CA SER A 149 8.10 -13.63 5.07
C SER A 149 8.96 -13.91 3.84
N ASN A 150 9.55 -15.10 3.70
CA ASN A 150 10.38 -15.47 2.54
C ASN A 150 9.62 -15.37 1.20
N LEU A 151 8.34 -15.75 1.17
CA LEU A 151 7.53 -15.66 -0.03
C LEU A 151 7.21 -14.19 -0.36
N LEU A 152 6.90 -13.39 0.66
CA LEU A 152 6.68 -11.95 0.50
C LEU A 152 7.95 -11.23 0.06
N GLU A 153 9.12 -11.57 0.60
CA GLU A 153 10.42 -11.05 0.14
C GLU A 153 10.65 -11.34 -1.36
N ALA A 154 10.34 -12.56 -1.81
CA ALA A 154 10.45 -12.90 -3.23
C ALA A 154 9.53 -12.03 -4.12
N ILE A 155 8.31 -11.71 -3.65
CA ILE A 155 7.40 -10.79 -4.33
C ILE A 155 7.99 -9.38 -4.36
N PHE A 156 8.48 -8.86 -3.23
CA PHE A 156 9.03 -7.51 -3.17
C PHE A 156 10.30 -7.38 -4.01
N LYS A 157 11.18 -8.36 -3.98
CA LYS A 157 12.36 -8.39 -4.86
C LYS A 157 11.99 -8.34 -6.34
N LYS A 158 10.91 -9.02 -6.73
CA LYS A 158 10.47 -9.07 -8.13
C LYS A 158 9.80 -7.77 -8.58
N TYR A 159 9.04 -7.12 -7.68
CA TYR A 159 8.23 -5.95 -8.00
C TYR A 159 8.74 -4.65 -7.36
N SER A 160 9.99 -4.61 -6.91
CA SER A 160 10.66 -3.41 -6.38
C SER A 160 10.91 -2.37 -7.49
N PRO A 161 10.91 -1.07 -7.17
CA PRO A 161 10.45 -0.48 -5.91
C PRO A 161 8.93 -0.54 -5.79
N SER A 162 8.42 -0.73 -4.58
CA SER A 162 6.99 -0.80 -4.33
C SER A 162 6.57 0.01 -3.10
N LEU A 163 5.37 0.57 -3.17
CA LEU A 163 4.71 1.28 -2.08
C LEU A 163 3.45 0.51 -1.68
N ILE A 164 3.35 0.13 -0.42
CA ILE A 164 2.18 -0.55 0.15
C ILE A 164 1.51 0.41 1.13
N LEU A 165 0.24 0.69 0.92
CA LEU A 165 -0.58 1.53 1.78
C LEU A 165 -1.70 0.68 2.40
N ILE A 166 -1.80 0.70 3.71
CA ILE A 166 -2.84 -0.05 4.44
C ILE A 166 -3.61 0.94 5.31
N ASP A 167 -4.91 1.08 5.05
CA ASP A 167 -5.82 1.92 5.84
C ASP A 167 -6.91 1.07 6.50
N GLU A 168 -7.40 1.54 7.64
CA GLU A 168 -8.51 0.94 8.38
C GLU A 168 -8.32 -0.57 8.70
N TRP A 169 -7.08 -1.01 8.93
CA TRP A 169 -6.76 -2.40 9.18
C TRP A 169 -7.45 -2.96 10.42
N VAL A 170 -7.51 -2.18 11.51
CA VAL A 170 -8.18 -2.58 12.75
C VAL A 170 -9.69 -2.77 12.52
N ALA A 171 -10.31 -1.94 11.66
CA ALA A 171 -11.71 -2.09 11.30
C ALA A 171 -11.96 -3.41 10.56
N TYR A 172 -11.04 -3.81 9.67
CA TYR A 172 -11.09 -5.10 9.01
C TYR A 172 -10.95 -6.27 10.00
N LEU A 173 -9.95 -6.23 10.88
CA LEU A 173 -9.73 -7.26 11.88
C LEU A 173 -10.93 -7.48 12.81
N ARG A 174 -11.64 -6.39 13.16
CA ARG A 174 -12.86 -6.51 13.97
C ARG A 174 -13.97 -7.31 13.30
N GLN A 175 -14.06 -7.29 11.97
CA GLN A 175 -15.07 -8.02 11.21
C GLN A 175 -14.80 -9.54 11.16
N ILE A 176 -13.54 -9.94 11.29
CA ILE A 176 -13.14 -11.35 11.22
C ILE A 176 -12.89 -11.96 12.60
N TYR A 177 -12.89 -11.15 13.66
CA TYR A 177 -12.66 -11.65 15.01
C TYR A 177 -13.73 -12.63 15.46
N ARG A 178 -13.34 -13.85 15.83
CA ARG A 178 -14.20 -14.98 16.21
C ARG A 178 -15.20 -15.43 15.14
N VAL A 179 -14.91 -15.16 13.87
CA VAL A 179 -15.70 -15.67 12.74
C VAL A 179 -14.88 -16.75 12.04
N GLU A 180 -15.50 -17.91 11.81
CA GLU A 180 -14.87 -19.05 11.13
C GLU A 180 -15.36 -19.21 9.70
N GLY A 181 -14.60 -19.93 8.87
CA GLY A 181 -14.98 -20.29 7.51
C GLY A 181 -15.00 -19.12 6.50
N LEU A 182 -14.32 -18.02 6.83
CA LEU A 182 -14.22 -16.87 5.94
C LEU A 182 -13.26 -17.13 4.77
N PRO A 183 -13.61 -16.77 3.53
CA PRO A 183 -12.71 -16.88 2.40
C PRO A 183 -11.44 -16.02 2.56
N SER A 184 -11.52 -14.94 3.32
CA SER A 184 -10.39 -14.04 3.63
C SER A 184 -9.36 -14.61 4.63
N GLY A 185 -9.55 -15.85 5.09
CA GLY A 185 -8.75 -16.47 6.15
C GLY A 185 -9.20 -16.09 7.56
N SER A 186 -8.60 -16.73 8.55
CA SER A 186 -8.89 -16.48 9.97
C SER A 186 -8.32 -15.15 10.47
N PHE A 187 -8.77 -14.72 11.65
CA PHE A 187 -8.18 -13.59 12.38
C PHE A 187 -6.66 -13.77 12.58
N ASP A 188 -6.24 -14.95 13.05
CA ASP A 188 -4.83 -15.23 13.29
C ASP A 188 -4.00 -15.29 12.01
N ALA A 189 -4.58 -15.77 10.90
CA ALA A 189 -3.92 -15.74 9.60
C ALA A 189 -3.67 -14.29 9.12
N ASN A 190 -4.63 -13.39 9.32
CA ASN A 190 -4.47 -11.99 8.97
C ASN A 190 -3.47 -11.25 9.88
N LEU A 191 -3.39 -11.58 11.16
CA LEU A 191 -2.33 -11.08 12.05
C LEU A 191 -0.95 -11.58 11.62
N SER A 192 -0.83 -12.88 11.33
CA SER A 192 0.42 -13.49 10.83
C SER A 192 0.86 -12.89 9.51
N PHE A 193 -0.10 -12.56 8.63
CA PHE A 193 0.20 -11.87 7.37
C PHE A 193 0.86 -10.51 7.61
N VAL A 194 0.32 -9.66 8.49
CA VAL A 194 0.91 -8.34 8.77
C VAL A 194 2.28 -8.47 9.41
N GLN A 195 2.48 -9.43 10.31
CA GLN A 195 3.79 -9.70 10.88
C GLN A 195 4.79 -10.09 9.78
N SER A 196 4.47 -11.10 8.97
CA SER A 196 5.32 -11.54 7.85
C SER A 196 5.58 -10.42 6.84
N LEU A 197 4.58 -9.56 6.60
CA LEU A 197 4.70 -8.40 5.70
C LEU A 197 5.75 -7.42 6.22
N THR A 198 5.68 -7.04 7.49
CA THR A 198 6.62 -6.07 8.09
C THR A 198 8.05 -6.65 8.16
N GLU A 199 8.20 -7.93 8.46
CA GLU A 199 9.48 -8.63 8.42
C GLU A 199 10.07 -8.63 7.00
N ALA A 200 9.28 -9.01 5.99
CA ALA A 200 9.71 -9.09 4.60
C ALA A 200 10.11 -7.71 4.02
N VAL A 201 9.35 -6.66 4.34
CA VAL A 201 9.66 -5.29 3.88
C VAL A 201 10.95 -4.78 4.55
N THR A 202 11.20 -5.15 5.80
CA THR A 202 12.43 -4.78 6.53
C THR A 202 13.66 -5.47 5.94
N ALA A 203 13.54 -6.73 5.51
CA ALA A 203 14.60 -7.49 4.88
C ALA A 203 14.84 -7.12 3.39
N SER A 204 13.86 -6.48 2.75
CA SER A 204 13.93 -6.12 1.33
C SER A 204 14.70 -4.81 1.11
N PRO A 205 15.44 -4.66 0.00
CA PRO A 205 16.16 -3.43 -0.32
C PRO A 205 15.24 -2.26 -0.69
#